data_b054abf4939a0d0cd13a498f41f9ca0c
#
_entry.id   b054abf4939a0d0cd13a498f41f9ca0c
#
_cell.length_a   1.000
_cell.length_b   1.000
_cell.length_c   1.000
_cell.angle_alpha   90.00
_cell.angle_beta   90.00
_cell.angle_gamma   90.00
#
_symmetry.space_group_name_H-M   'P 1'
#
loop_
_entity.id
_entity.type
_entity.pdbx_description
1 polymer ?
#
loop_
_entity_poly.entity_id
_entity_poly.type
_entity_poly.pdbx_seq_one_letter_code
_entity_poly.pdbx_strand_id
1 'polypeptide(L)'
;MPPGWINATAGKFKVSVLDGQKVFEKPPDETLFKRIRMFMGPTDWSNYTIEADVRANSKRRQMGDIGVTAQRYSLVLYGNTQQLKIEPWEPEVARTVMVPFEWKQDKWYHLKLRAENMPDGKVRVRGKAWATGEAEPAAWMIEKIDPIGNHEGAPGMFIDAQFGVYLDNLKVTAN
;
A
#
# COMPACT_ATOMS: atom_id res chain seq x y z
N MET A 1 4.84 14.35 11.69
CA MET A 1 4.40 12.93 11.61
C MET A 1 3.39 12.69 12.71
N PRO A 2 2.26 12.03 12.46
CA PRO A 2 1.29 11.72 13.51
C PRO A 2 1.92 10.90 14.64
N PRO A 3 1.44 11.04 15.89
CA PRO A 3 1.92 10.21 17.00
C PRO A 3 1.76 8.71 16.72
N GLY A 4 2.73 7.90 17.12
CA GLY A 4 2.72 6.44 16.92
C GLY A 4 3.15 5.95 15.54
N TRP A 5 3.54 6.85 14.63
CA TRP A 5 4.07 6.48 13.32
C TRP A 5 5.59 6.39 13.35
N ILE A 6 6.12 5.37 12.72
CA ILE A 6 7.56 5.13 12.62
C ILE A 6 7.96 5.21 11.15
N ASN A 7 8.96 6.02 10.86
CA ASN A 7 9.57 6.08 9.54
C ASN A 7 10.71 5.08 9.46
N ALA A 8 10.49 3.95 8.82
CA ALA A 8 11.49 2.88 8.68
C ALA A 8 12.56 3.21 7.62
N THR A 9 12.29 4.16 6.75
CA THR A 9 13.23 4.63 5.73
C THR A 9 13.18 6.15 5.70
N ALA A 10 14.31 6.81 5.70
CA ALA A 10 14.36 8.27 5.66
C ALA A 10 13.53 8.80 4.47
N GLY A 11 12.38 9.30 4.76
CA GLY A 11 11.44 9.91 3.82
C GLY A 11 10.96 11.26 4.36
N LYS A 12 10.71 12.17 3.46
CA LYS A 12 10.15 13.47 3.82
C LYS A 12 8.66 13.43 3.57
N PHE A 13 7.90 13.32 4.64
CA PHE A 13 6.46 13.43 4.59
C PHE A 13 5.99 14.72 5.26
N LYS A 14 4.91 15.26 4.76
CA LYS A 14 4.25 16.41 5.35
C LYS A 14 2.74 16.29 5.20
N VAL A 15 2.00 17.01 6.02
CA VAL A 15 0.58 17.27 5.76
C VAL A 15 0.52 18.46 4.81
N SER A 16 -0.19 18.32 3.71
CA SER A 16 -0.45 19.38 2.74
C SER A 16 -1.95 19.52 2.47
N VAL A 17 -2.32 20.53 1.69
CA VAL A 17 -3.71 20.70 1.23
C VAL A 17 -3.74 20.40 -0.26
N LEU A 18 -4.56 19.46 -0.67
CA LEU A 18 -4.80 19.09 -2.05
C LEU A 18 -6.32 19.12 -2.30
N ASP A 19 -6.75 19.86 -3.31
CA ASP A 19 -8.17 20.00 -3.66
C ASP A 19 -9.06 20.43 -2.46
N GLY A 20 -8.51 21.24 -1.54
CA GLY A 20 -9.20 21.74 -0.35
C GLY A 20 -9.21 20.79 0.86
N GLN A 21 -8.64 19.61 0.73
CA GLN A 21 -8.56 18.61 1.81
C GLN A 21 -7.12 18.46 2.34
N LYS A 22 -6.98 18.18 3.63
CA LYS A 22 -5.68 17.85 4.23
C LYS A 22 -5.33 16.41 3.86
N VAL A 23 -4.18 16.24 3.24
CA VAL A 23 -3.67 14.94 2.81
C VAL A 23 -2.25 14.72 3.33
N PHE A 24 -1.86 13.48 3.42
CA PHE A 24 -0.49 13.09 3.71
C PHE A 24 0.31 13.02 2.40
N GLU A 25 1.31 13.86 2.27
CA GLU A 25 2.11 14.00 1.04
C GLU A 25 3.54 13.50 1.24
N LYS A 26 4.00 12.64 0.34
CA LYS A 26 5.42 12.44 0.06
C LYS A 26 5.78 13.40 -1.08
N PRO A 27 6.56 14.46 -0.82
CA PRO A 27 6.97 15.41 -1.86
C PRO A 27 7.82 14.74 -2.95
N PRO A 28 7.97 15.37 -4.13
CA PRO A 28 8.92 14.92 -5.13
C PRO A 28 10.35 14.78 -4.55
N ASP A 29 11.04 13.73 -4.96
CA ASP A 29 12.44 13.46 -4.61
C ASP A 29 13.13 12.90 -5.85
N GLU A 30 14.19 13.55 -6.32
CA GLU A 30 14.88 13.13 -7.55
C GLU A 30 15.72 11.85 -7.39
N THR A 31 15.84 11.33 -6.16
CA THR A 31 16.57 10.08 -5.89
C THR A 31 15.83 8.90 -6.51
N LEU A 32 16.49 8.22 -7.43
CA LEU A 32 15.99 7.00 -8.07
C LEU A 32 15.93 5.84 -7.06
N PHE A 33 14.92 4.96 -7.20
CA PHE A 33 14.81 3.68 -6.47
C PHE A 33 14.80 3.82 -4.94
N LYS A 34 14.31 4.93 -4.44
CA LYS A 34 14.16 5.13 -3.00
C LYS A 34 12.83 4.60 -2.51
N ARG A 35 12.82 3.34 -2.11
CA ARG A 35 11.69 2.76 -1.41
C ARG A 35 11.52 3.38 -0.03
N ILE A 36 10.34 3.87 0.23
CA ILE A 36 9.98 4.47 1.52
C ILE A 36 8.89 3.60 2.12
N ARG A 37 9.08 3.23 3.38
CA ARG A 37 8.07 2.56 4.19
C ARG A 37 7.82 3.35 5.44
N MET A 38 6.57 3.50 5.77
CA MET A 38 6.15 4.13 7.01
C MET A 38 5.20 3.18 7.72
N PHE A 39 5.41 2.99 9.00
CA PHE A 39 4.61 2.11 9.83
C PHE A 39 3.90 2.88 10.92
N MET A 40 2.75 2.36 11.35
CA MET A 40 1.95 2.89 12.42
C MET A 40 1.47 1.73 13.31
N GLY A 41 1.45 1.98 14.61
CA GLY A 41 1.05 0.99 15.59
C GLY A 41 2.10 -0.08 15.91
N PRO A 42 1.74 -1.02 16.77
CA PRO A 42 2.60 -2.11 17.22
C PRO A 42 3.02 -3.08 16.12
N THR A 43 4.16 -3.70 16.28
CA THR A 43 4.72 -4.66 15.32
C THR A 43 4.19 -6.09 15.48
N ASP A 44 3.46 -6.36 16.55
CA ASP A 44 2.83 -7.64 16.91
C ASP A 44 1.36 -7.74 16.49
N TRP A 45 0.85 -6.76 15.74
CA TRP A 45 -0.52 -6.83 15.23
C TRP A 45 -0.66 -7.90 14.15
N SER A 46 -1.78 -8.62 14.22
CA SER A 46 -2.15 -9.67 13.27
C SER A 46 -3.65 -9.64 12.96
N ASN A 47 -4.07 -10.33 11.90
CA ASN A 47 -5.47 -10.48 11.52
C ASN A 47 -6.22 -9.16 11.40
N TYR A 48 -5.76 -8.30 10.49
CA TYR A 48 -6.39 -7.01 10.27
C TYR A 48 -6.44 -6.64 8.78
N THR A 49 -7.29 -5.66 8.50
CA THR A 49 -7.44 -5.02 7.20
C THR A 49 -6.94 -3.60 7.28
N ILE A 50 -6.13 -3.17 6.31
CA ILE A 50 -5.74 -1.77 6.11
C ILE A 50 -6.37 -1.25 4.82
N GLU A 51 -6.87 -0.03 4.88
CA GLU A 51 -7.48 0.70 3.77
C GLU A 51 -6.88 2.10 3.68
N ALA A 52 -6.72 2.62 2.46
CA ALA A 52 -6.32 4.01 2.24
C ALA A 52 -6.72 4.47 0.85
N ASP A 53 -6.97 5.77 0.72
CA ASP A 53 -7.01 6.44 -0.56
C ASP A 53 -5.60 6.87 -0.95
N VAL A 54 -5.24 6.60 -2.19
CA VAL A 54 -3.91 6.88 -2.74
C VAL A 54 -3.99 7.61 -4.07
N ARG A 55 -3.07 8.53 -4.31
CA ARG A 55 -2.93 9.25 -5.58
C ARG A 55 -1.45 9.48 -5.86
N ALA A 56 -1.00 9.21 -7.07
CA ALA A 56 0.36 9.47 -7.50
C ALA A 56 0.40 10.42 -8.69
N ASN A 57 1.38 11.32 -8.67
CA ASN A 57 1.71 12.13 -9.82
C ASN A 57 2.66 11.36 -10.76
N SER A 58 2.76 11.81 -11.99
CA SER A 58 3.72 11.28 -12.95
C SER A 58 4.44 12.41 -13.67
N LYS A 59 5.53 12.06 -14.34
CA LYS A 59 6.23 12.93 -15.27
C LYS A 59 6.50 12.17 -16.55
N ARG A 60 5.97 12.65 -17.66
CA ARG A 60 6.00 11.95 -18.95
C ARG A 60 5.28 10.59 -18.83
N ARG A 61 6.00 9.47 -19.01
CA ARG A 61 5.48 8.10 -18.91
C ARG A 61 5.88 7.39 -17.61
N GLN A 62 6.55 8.10 -16.69
CA GLN A 62 7.00 7.50 -15.43
C GLN A 62 6.00 7.84 -14.34
N MET A 63 5.52 6.81 -13.70
CA MET A 63 4.58 6.87 -12.59
C MET A 63 5.15 6.05 -11.44
N GLY A 64 5.07 6.58 -10.23
CA GLY A 64 5.59 5.88 -9.05
C GLY A 64 4.69 4.73 -8.61
N ASP A 65 5.23 3.90 -7.72
CA ASP A 65 4.54 2.81 -7.09
C ASP A 65 4.05 3.25 -5.70
N ILE A 66 2.81 2.89 -5.36
CA ILE A 66 2.20 3.23 -4.07
C ILE A 66 1.37 2.07 -3.54
N GLY A 67 1.43 1.84 -2.22
CA GLY A 67 0.70 0.76 -1.61
C GLY A 67 0.51 0.89 -0.11
N VAL A 68 -0.22 -0.06 0.44
CA VAL A 68 -0.45 -0.26 1.87
C VAL A 68 0.17 -1.58 2.34
N THR A 69 0.53 -1.66 3.62
CA THR A 69 1.21 -2.84 4.19
C THR A 69 0.42 -3.37 5.38
N ALA A 70 0.21 -4.69 5.43
CA ALA A 70 -0.36 -5.43 6.55
C ALA A 70 0.46 -6.69 6.81
N GLN A 71 0.78 -6.99 8.10
CA GLN A 71 1.54 -8.20 8.49
C GLN A 71 2.78 -8.44 7.61
N ARG A 72 3.51 -7.36 7.22
CA ARG A 72 4.70 -7.42 6.37
C ARG A 72 4.42 -7.86 4.91
N TYR A 73 3.14 -7.82 4.47
CA TYR A 73 2.75 -7.90 3.06
C TYR A 73 2.35 -6.52 2.57
N SER A 74 2.73 -6.20 1.34
CA SER A 74 2.32 -4.95 0.69
C SER A 74 1.40 -5.23 -0.49
N LEU A 75 0.29 -4.50 -0.55
CA LEU A 75 -0.54 -4.38 -1.74
C LEU A 75 -0.13 -3.10 -2.46
N VAL A 76 0.40 -3.22 -3.65
CA VAL A 76 1.03 -2.11 -4.37
C VAL A 76 0.43 -1.92 -5.75
N LEU A 77 0.08 -0.68 -6.08
CA LEU A 77 -0.17 -0.22 -7.45
C LEU A 77 1.18 0.11 -8.11
N TYR A 78 1.57 -0.69 -9.08
CA TYR A 78 2.77 -0.47 -9.87
C TYR A 78 2.47 0.46 -11.04
N GLY A 79 3.07 1.65 -11.02
CA GLY A 79 2.78 2.71 -11.98
C GLY A 79 3.26 2.41 -13.39
N ASN A 80 4.51 1.96 -13.53
CA ASN A 80 5.10 1.76 -14.85
C ASN A 80 4.62 0.46 -15.54
N THR A 81 4.28 -0.57 -14.77
CA THR A 81 3.85 -1.87 -15.31
C THR A 81 2.33 -2.06 -15.29
N GLN A 82 1.58 -1.12 -14.68
CA GLN A 82 0.13 -1.14 -14.62
C GLN A 82 -0.40 -2.46 -14.02
N GLN A 83 0.06 -2.76 -12.81
CA GLN A 83 -0.27 -3.98 -12.09
C GLN A 83 -0.66 -3.68 -10.66
N LEU A 84 -1.56 -4.50 -10.13
CA LEU A 84 -1.81 -4.64 -8.70
C LEU A 84 -1.05 -5.88 -8.22
N LYS A 85 -0.20 -5.72 -7.19
CA LYS A 85 0.67 -6.79 -6.72
C LYS A 85 0.55 -6.96 -5.21
N ILE A 86 0.55 -8.20 -4.72
CA ILE A 86 0.83 -8.55 -3.34
C ILE A 86 2.23 -9.14 -3.27
N GLU A 87 3.07 -8.58 -2.41
CA GLU A 87 4.42 -9.08 -2.16
C GLU A 87 4.74 -9.06 -0.66
N PRO A 88 5.54 -10.02 -0.14
CA PRO A 88 6.05 -9.99 1.23
C PRO A 88 7.09 -8.87 1.40
N TRP A 89 7.48 -8.61 2.65
CA TRP A 89 8.48 -7.59 3.01
C TRP A 89 9.78 -7.71 2.20
N GLU A 90 10.30 -8.92 2.10
CA GLU A 90 11.38 -9.25 1.18
C GLU A 90 10.75 -9.89 -0.04
N PRO A 91 10.72 -9.18 -1.20
CA PRO A 91 10.05 -9.69 -2.38
C PRO A 91 10.66 -11.01 -2.84
N GLU A 92 9.86 -12.05 -2.79
CA GLU A 92 10.20 -13.38 -3.29
C GLU A 92 9.20 -13.76 -4.39
N VAL A 93 9.69 -14.21 -5.54
CA VAL A 93 8.84 -14.54 -6.69
C VAL A 93 7.77 -15.58 -6.32
N ALA A 94 8.16 -16.63 -5.60
CA ALA A 94 7.23 -17.69 -5.18
C ALA A 94 6.12 -17.21 -4.22
N ARG A 95 6.36 -16.15 -3.49
CA ARG A 95 5.45 -15.57 -2.51
C ARG A 95 4.72 -14.32 -3.02
N THR A 96 5.00 -13.92 -4.25
CA THR A 96 4.42 -12.75 -4.91
C THR A 96 3.31 -13.19 -5.86
N VAL A 97 2.25 -12.39 -5.94
CA VAL A 97 1.18 -12.54 -6.91
C VAL A 97 0.86 -11.18 -7.52
N MET A 98 0.49 -11.16 -8.80
CA MET A 98 0.15 -9.93 -9.50
C MET A 98 -0.97 -10.15 -10.51
N VAL A 99 -1.74 -9.09 -10.74
CA VAL A 99 -2.79 -9.02 -11.77
C VAL A 99 -2.66 -7.71 -12.54
N PRO A 100 -3.04 -7.66 -13.81
CA PRO A 100 -3.14 -6.40 -14.54
C PRO A 100 -4.13 -5.46 -13.85
N PHE A 101 -3.75 -4.20 -13.72
CA PHE A 101 -4.60 -3.16 -13.18
C PHE A 101 -4.21 -1.81 -13.79
N GLU A 102 -5.04 -1.32 -14.69
CA GLU A 102 -4.85 0.01 -15.28
C GLU A 102 -5.28 1.10 -14.31
N TRP A 103 -4.36 2.00 -13.98
CA TRP A 103 -4.64 3.16 -13.16
C TRP A 103 -3.95 4.41 -13.71
N LYS A 104 -4.50 5.56 -13.36
CA LYS A 104 -4.10 6.85 -13.93
C LYS A 104 -3.48 7.75 -12.88
N GLN A 105 -2.52 8.56 -13.32
CA GLN A 105 -2.00 9.67 -12.52
C GLN A 105 -3.10 10.65 -12.13
N ASP A 106 -2.89 11.36 -11.07
CA ASP A 106 -3.77 12.45 -10.60
C ASP A 106 -5.22 12.04 -10.34
N LYS A 107 -5.48 10.71 -10.27
CA LYS A 107 -6.75 10.12 -9.87
C LYS A 107 -6.58 9.40 -8.53
N TRP A 108 -7.56 9.53 -7.67
CA TRP A 108 -7.62 8.82 -6.40
C TRP A 108 -8.10 7.39 -6.58
N TYR A 109 -7.43 6.47 -5.90
CA TYR A 109 -7.79 5.05 -5.84
C TYR A 109 -7.86 4.61 -4.39
N HIS A 110 -8.87 3.80 -4.07
CA HIS A 110 -8.97 3.14 -2.79
C HIS A 110 -8.24 1.80 -2.83
N LEU A 111 -7.36 1.55 -1.86
CA LEU A 111 -6.68 0.27 -1.65
C LEU A 111 -7.23 -0.38 -0.40
N LYS A 112 -7.43 -1.71 -0.46
CA LYS A 112 -7.86 -2.52 0.67
C LYS A 112 -7.04 -3.81 0.71
N LEU A 113 -6.27 -4.00 1.76
CA LEU A 113 -5.43 -5.17 2.00
C LEU A 113 -5.86 -5.85 3.29
N ARG A 114 -6.19 -7.13 3.21
CA ARG A 114 -6.53 -7.96 4.36
C ARG A 114 -5.52 -9.10 4.52
N ALA A 115 -4.97 -9.26 5.71
CA ALA A 115 -4.09 -10.36 6.09
C ALA A 115 -4.73 -11.18 7.21
N GLU A 116 -4.69 -12.50 7.07
CA GLU A 116 -5.34 -13.46 7.99
C GLU A 116 -4.44 -14.65 8.25
N ASN A 117 -4.16 -14.92 9.52
CA ASN A 117 -3.52 -16.17 9.94
C ASN A 117 -4.53 -17.31 9.86
N MET A 118 -4.17 -18.37 9.16
CA MET A 118 -5.03 -19.54 8.99
C MET A 118 -4.72 -20.60 10.07
N PRO A 119 -5.69 -21.47 10.44
CA PRO A 119 -5.46 -22.50 11.45
C PRO A 119 -4.35 -23.49 11.12
N ASP A 120 -4.03 -23.66 9.83
CA ASP A 120 -2.96 -24.56 9.35
C ASP A 120 -1.57 -23.89 9.34
N GLY A 121 -1.44 -22.70 9.94
CA GLY A 121 -0.18 -21.95 10.03
C GLY A 121 0.20 -21.16 8.78
N LYS A 122 -0.61 -21.19 7.74
CA LYS A 122 -0.44 -20.33 6.56
C LYS A 122 -1.01 -18.95 6.80
N VAL A 123 -0.68 -18.01 5.93
CA VAL A 123 -1.28 -16.67 5.91
C VAL A 123 -2.00 -16.45 4.60
N ARG A 124 -3.27 -16.06 4.67
CA ARG A 124 -4.05 -15.62 3.52
C ARG A 124 -3.99 -14.11 3.42
N VAL A 125 -3.57 -13.61 2.27
CA VAL A 125 -3.49 -12.19 1.96
C VAL A 125 -4.37 -11.89 0.76
N ARG A 126 -5.27 -10.90 0.89
CA ARG A 126 -6.22 -10.53 -0.16
C ARG A 126 -6.22 -9.04 -0.39
N GLY A 127 -6.37 -8.63 -1.65
CA GLY A 127 -6.34 -7.21 -2.03
C GLY A 127 -7.42 -6.80 -3.01
N LYS A 128 -7.79 -5.53 -2.92
CA LYS A 128 -8.67 -4.83 -3.86
C LYS A 128 -8.11 -3.45 -4.14
N ALA A 129 -8.37 -2.95 -5.35
CA ALA A 129 -8.12 -1.56 -5.73
C ALA A 129 -9.25 -1.09 -6.64
N TRP A 130 -9.73 0.15 -6.46
CA TRP A 130 -10.74 0.75 -7.33
C TRP A 130 -10.63 2.27 -7.28
N ALA A 131 -11.15 2.95 -8.29
CA ALA A 131 -11.14 4.41 -8.29
C ALA A 131 -12.07 4.95 -7.20
N THR A 132 -11.61 5.94 -6.46
CA THR A 132 -12.42 6.60 -5.43
C THR A 132 -13.69 7.17 -6.05
N GLY A 133 -14.83 6.90 -5.43
CA GLY A 133 -16.15 7.27 -5.95
C GLY A 133 -16.84 6.17 -6.77
N GLU A 134 -16.13 5.10 -7.15
CA GLU A 134 -16.72 3.90 -7.70
C GLU A 134 -17.12 2.92 -6.58
N ALA A 135 -18.01 1.97 -6.87
CA ALA A 135 -18.40 0.95 -5.90
C ALA A 135 -17.24 -0.01 -5.61
N GLU A 136 -17.09 -0.41 -4.34
CA GLU A 136 -16.12 -1.46 -3.97
C GLU A 136 -16.42 -2.75 -4.76
N PRO A 137 -15.41 -3.36 -5.43
CA PRO A 137 -15.58 -4.65 -6.09
C PRO A 137 -16.08 -5.71 -5.10
N ALA A 138 -17.11 -6.47 -5.46
CA ALA A 138 -17.69 -7.49 -4.59
C ALA A 138 -16.67 -8.61 -4.27
N ALA A 139 -15.93 -9.07 -5.28
CA ALA A 139 -14.90 -10.09 -5.13
C ALA A 139 -13.53 -9.49 -4.78
N TRP A 140 -12.68 -10.27 -4.11
CA TRP A 140 -11.26 -9.97 -4.00
C TRP A 140 -10.61 -10.08 -5.38
N MET A 141 -9.81 -9.08 -5.73
CA MET A 141 -9.18 -9.01 -7.05
C MET A 141 -7.89 -9.81 -7.13
N ILE A 142 -7.22 -9.96 -5.99
CA ILE A 142 -5.94 -10.65 -5.88
C ILE A 142 -5.88 -11.37 -4.52
N GLU A 143 -5.38 -12.61 -4.53
CA GLU A 143 -5.23 -13.41 -3.32
C GLU A 143 -3.93 -14.21 -3.36
N LYS A 144 -3.28 -14.34 -2.22
CA LYS A 144 -2.15 -15.25 -1.99
C LYS A 144 -2.37 -16.00 -0.69
N ILE A 145 -2.22 -17.33 -0.74
CA ILE A 145 -2.01 -18.15 0.45
C ILE A 145 -0.52 -18.43 0.55
N ASP A 146 0.10 -17.89 1.58
CA ASP A 146 1.53 -18.00 1.80
C ASP A 146 1.83 -19.12 2.83
N PRO A 147 2.53 -20.19 2.42
CA PRO A 147 2.83 -21.30 3.31
C PRO A 147 3.90 -20.97 4.36
N ILE A 148 4.68 -19.91 4.15
CA ILE A 148 5.74 -19.45 5.07
C ILE A 148 5.35 -18.07 5.63
N GLY A 149 4.10 -17.92 6.06
CA GLY A 149 3.46 -16.64 6.30
C GLY A 149 4.15 -15.74 7.32
N ASN A 150 4.04 -14.44 7.09
CA ASN A 150 4.33 -13.41 8.09
C ASN A 150 3.10 -13.26 8.99
N HIS A 151 3.18 -13.77 10.23
CA HIS A 151 2.01 -13.87 11.12
C HIS A 151 1.66 -12.58 11.85
N GLU A 152 2.58 -11.62 11.88
CA GLU A 152 2.44 -10.34 12.55
C GLU A 152 3.22 -9.24 11.84
N GLY A 153 2.89 -8.00 12.13
CA GLY A 153 3.59 -6.82 11.64
C GLY A 153 2.74 -5.56 11.72
N ALA A 154 3.38 -4.43 11.88
CA ALA A 154 2.69 -3.15 11.91
C ALA A 154 2.02 -2.83 10.56
N PRO A 155 0.83 -2.20 10.57
CA PRO A 155 0.25 -1.59 9.38
C PRO A 155 1.14 -0.46 8.88
N GLY A 156 1.12 -0.22 7.57
CA GLY A 156 1.97 0.81 7.00
C GLY A 156 1.67 1.14 5.55
N MET A 157 2.58 1.91 4.99
CA MET A 157 2.54 2.37 3.60
C MET A 157 3.84 2.02 2.89
N PHE A 158 3.72 1.74 1.61
CA PHE A 158 4.83 1.50 0.69
C PHE A 158 4.81 2.55 -0.42
N ILE A 159 5.94 3.19 -0.68
CA ILE A 159 6.09 4.17 -1.76
C ILE A 159 7.46 3.97 -2.43
N ASP A 160 7.45 3.84 -3.76
CA ASP A 160 8.64 3.91 -4.60
C ASP A 160 8.34 4.89 -5.75
N ALA A 161 8.56 6.17 -5.49
CA ALA A 161 8.17 7.24 -6.42
C ALA A 161 9.13 8.42 -6.32
N GLN A 162 9.56 8.92 -7.48
CA GLN A 162 10.30 10.18 -7.60
C GLN A 162 9.38 11.41 -7.52
N PHE A 163 8.12 11.24 -7.89
CA PHE A 163 7.13 12.31 -7.95
C PHE A 163 6.30 12.36 -6.66
N GLY A 164 5.45 13.38 -6.57
CA GLY A 164 4.54 13.53 -5.45
C GLY A 164 3.57 12.35 -5.34
N VAL A 165 3.37 11.90 -4.12
CA VAL A 165 2.41 10.85 -3.78
C VAL A 165 1.59 11.32 -2.60
N TYR A 166 0.29 11.08 -2.65
CA TYR A 166 -0.67 11.52 -1.65
C TYR A 166 -1.44 10.35 -1.10
N LEU A 167 -1.72 10.41 0.20
CA LEU A 167 -2.53 9.40 0.91
C LEU A 167 -3.55 10.12 1.79
N ASP A 168 -4.73 9.53 1.88
CA ASP A 168 -5.80 9.98 2.74
C ASP A 168 -6.64 8.80 3.24
N ASN A 169 -7.58 9.06 4.16
CA ASN A 169 -8.57 8.10 4.65
C ASN A 169 -7.98 6.76 5.12
N LEU A 170 -6.78 6.82 5.69
CA LEU A 170 -6.10 5.63 6.17
C LEU A 170 -6.82 5.05 7.40
N LYS A 171 -7.17 3.77 7.30
CA LYS A 171 -7.94 3.05 8.31
C LYS A 171 -7.38 1.65 8.52
N VAL A 172 -7.33 1.21 9.76
CA VAL A 172 -6.99 -0.17 10.14
C VAL A 172 -8.13 -0.73 10.97
N THR A 173 -8.56 -1.95 10.63
CA THR A 173 -9.68 -2.63 11.30
C THR A 173 -9.30 -4.08 11.58
N ALA A 174 -9.55 -4.56 12.79
CA ALA A 174 -9.43 -5.99 13.11
C ALA A 174 -10.38 -6.81 12.22
N ASN A 175 -9.96 -8.02 11.83
CA ASN A 175 -10.75 -8.92 10.99
C ASN A 175 -11.82 -9.65 11.78
#